data_8daac294cc5016e682ef4cb39694db71
#
_entry.id   8daac294cc5016e682ef4cb39694db71
#
_cell.length_a   1.000
_cell.length_b   1.000
_cell.length_c   1.000
_cell.angle_alpha   90.00
_cell.angle_beta   90.00
_cell.angle_gamma   90.00
#
_symmetry.space_group_name_H-M   'P 1'
#
loop_
_entity.id
_entity.type
_entity.pdbx_description
1 polymer ?
#
loop_
_entity_poly.entity_id
_entity_poly.type
_entity_poly.pdbx_seq_one_letter_code
_entity_poly.pdbx_strand_id
1 'polypeptide(L)'
;EVNRRGLNVSAAAEALYTSQPGVSKQIRLLEEELGVKIFERSGKHFTQLTPAGTEIVRVAERILGETRNIRAIAEEYSDEGAGSLAVATTHTQARHALPAAVSRFRNDFPAVSLHFHQGTPVQIAEMATSGDVDFAIATEALELYEELAILPCYRWNRSIIVPEGHPLCDARPLTLEAI
;
A
#
# COMPACT_ATOMS: atom_id res chain seq x y z
N GLU A 1 2.02 -13.55 5.07
CA GLU A 1 2.50 -12.99 6.36
C GLU A 1 4.01 -13.15 6.52
N VAL A 2 4.61 -14.32 6.24
CA VAL A 2 6.07 -14.52 6.34
C VAL A 2 6.85 -13.54 5.49
N ASN A 3 6.43 -13.31 4.24
CA ASN A 3 7.03 -12.30 3.36
C ASN A 3 6.88 -10.88 3.93
N ARG A 4 5.70 -10.51 4.40
CA ARG A 4 5.41 -9.19 5.02
C ARG A 4 6.20 -8.92 6.31
N ARG A 5 6.63 -9.97 7.01
CA ARG A 5 7.45 -9.89 8.24
C ARG A 5 8.95 -10.07 8.00
N GLY A 6 9.43 -9.76 6.78
CA GLY A 6 10.85 -9.86 6.44
C GLY A 6 11.41 -11.28 6.60
N LEU A 7 10.65 -12.29 6.21
CA LEU A 7 10.97 -13.73 6.29
C LEU A 7 11.10 -14.26 7.73
N ASN A 8 10.62 -13.50 8.72
CA ASN A 8 10.62 -13.91 10.12
C ASN A 8 9.39 -14.79 10.42
N VAL A 9 9.61 -16.11 10.50
CA VAL A 9 8.53 -17.08 10.71
C VAL A 9 7.92 -16.96 12.11
N SER A 10 8.69 -16.58 13.12
CA SER A 10 8.17 -16.39 14.48
C SER A 10 7.24 -15.19 14.56
N ALA A 11 7.64 -14.05 13.97
CA ALA A 11 6.81 -12.85 13.88
C ALA A 11 5.54 -13.10 13.04
N ALA A 12 5.65 -13.89 11.97
CA ALA A 12 4.50 -14.30 11.18
C ALA A 12 3.53 -15.21 11.96
N ALA A 13 4.06 -16.13 12.74
CA ALA A 13 3.25 -17.04 13.58
C ALA A 13 2.50 -16.27 14.68
N GLU A 14 3.15 -15.31 15.32
CA GLU A 14 2.52 -14.42 16.30
C GLU A 14 1.37 -13.62 15.66
N ALA A 15 1.61 -13.01 14.51
CA ALA A 15 0.59 -12.25 13.77
C ALA A 15 -0.58 -13.09 13.27
N LEU A 16 -0.38 -14.39 13.06
CA LEU A 16 -1.41 -15.36 12.66
C LEU A 16 -2.03 -16.11 13.85
N TYR A 17 -1.68 -15.74 15.08
CA TYR A 17 -2.14 -16.41 16.30
C TYR A 17 -1.92 -17.93 16.27
N THR A 18 -0.76 -18.37 15.77
CA THR A 18 -0.39 -19.78 15.62
C THR A 18 1.06 -20.03 16.07
N SER A 19 1.52 -21.27 15.95
CA SER A 19 2.90 -21.63 16.33
C SER A 19 3.86 -21.56 15.14
N GLN A 20 5.12 -21.22 15.40
CA GLN A 20 6.19 -21.20 14.40
C GLN A 20 6.35 -22.56 13.66
N PRO A 21 6.30 -23.73 14.36
CA PRO A 21 6.29 -25.03 13.68
C PRO A 21 5.08 -25.22 12.76
N GLY A 22 3.92 -24.70 13.17
CA GLY A 22 2.69 -24.71 12.37
C GLY A 22 2.86 -23.98 11.05
N VAL A 23 3.33 -22.74 11.07
CA VAL A 23 3.60 -21.95 9.86
C VAL A 23 4.62 -22.67 8.97
N SER A 24 5.73 -23.13 9.53
CA SER A 24 6.77 -23.85 8.78
C SER A 24 6.24 -25.12 8.12
N LYS A 25 5.36 -25.85 8.80
CA LYS A 25 4.70 -27.04 8.26
C LYS A 25 3.78 -26.70 7.09
N GLN A 26 2.94 -25.64 7.22
CA GLN A 26 2.02 -25.23 6.17
C GLN A 26 2.78 -24.79 4.90
N ILE A 27 3.87 -24.02 5.05
CA ILE A 27 4.71 -23.63 3.92
C ILE A 27 5.31 -24.88 3.24
N ARG A 28 5.81 -25.85 4.02
CA ARG A 28 6.37 -27.07 3.44
C ARG A 28 5.33 -27.88 2.68
N LEU A 29 4.12 -28.02 3.22
CA LEU A 29 3.02 -28.74 2.55
C LEU A 29 2.63 -28.04 1.24
N LEU A 30 2.56 -26.71 1.23
CA LEU A 30 2.29 -25.95 0.02
C LEU A 30 3.41 -26.13 -1.02
N GLU A 31 4.69 -26.07 -0.61
CA GLU A 31 5.83 -26.33 -1.48
C GLU A 31 5.81 -27.75 -2.07
N GLU A 32 5.41 -28.74 -1.27
CA GLU A 32 5.27 -30.15 -1.67
C GLU A 32 4.11 -30.33 -2.68
N GLU A 33 2.97 -29.67 -2.43
CA GLU A 33 1.80 -29.71 -3.32
C GLU A 33 2.08 -29.05 -4.68
N LEU A 34 2.75 -27.89 -4.67
CA LEU A 34 3.09 -27.16 -5.88
C LEU A 34 4.30 -27.75 -6.62
N GLY A 35 5.09 -28.60 -5.98
CA GLY A 35 6.31 -29.20 -6.53
C GLY A 35 7.45 -28.20 -6.72
N VAL A 36 7.37 -27.00 -6.08
CA VAL A 36 8.40 -25.95 -6.16
C VAL A 36 8.71 -25.39 -4.80
N LYS A 37 9.93 -24.86 -4.62
CA LYS A 37 10.31 -24.13 -3.42
C LYS A 37 9.88 -22.66 -3.55
N ILE A 38 9.24 -22.15 -2.50
CA ILE A 38 8.84 -20.75 -2.40
C ILE A 38 9.95 -19.94 -1.73
N PHE A 39 10.59 -20.51 -0.71
CA PHE A 39 11.64 -19.85 0.06
C PHE A 39 12.95 -20.62 -0.05
N GLU A 40 14.04 -19.89 -0.22
CA GLU A 40 15.38 -20.41 0.03
C GLU A 40 15.64 -20.48 1.54
N ARG A 41 16.43 -21.47 1.94
CA ARG A 41 16.71 -21.74 3.36
C ARG A 41 18.20 -21.83 3.61
N SER A 42 18.62 -21.22 4.71
CA SER A 42 19.92 -21.49 5.34
C SER A 42 19.66 -22.12 6.70
N GLY A 43 19.85 -23.44 6.80
CA GLY A 43 19.48 -24.21 7.98
C GLY A 43 17.97 -24.16 8.26
N LYS A 44 17.58 -23.55 9.37
CA LYS A 44 16.18 -23.42 9.79
C LYS A 44 15.54 -22.06 9.39
N HIS A 45 16.31 -21.15 8.79
CA HIS A 45 15.87 -19.80 8.49
C HIS A 45 15.55 -19.64 6.99
N PHE A 46 14.51 -18.90 6.68
CA PHE A 46 14.27 -18.41 5.33
C PHE A 46 15.20 -17.23 5.06
N THR A 47 15.80 -17.21 3.88
CA THR A 47 16.79 -16.16 3.50
C THR A 47 16.25 -15.24 2.42
N GLN A 48 15.53 -15.78 1.45
CA GLN A 48 14.91 -15.02 0.37
C GLN A 48 13.82 -15.84 -0.30
N LEU A 49 13.02 -15.18 -1.16
CA LEU A 49 12.11 -15.87 -2.07
C LEU A 49 12.91 -16.48 -3.23
N THR A 50 12.48 -17.64 -3.70
CA THR A 50 12.94 -18.17 -4.99
C THR A 50 12.29 -17.36 -6.13
N PRO A 51 12.79 -17.42 -7.38
CA PRO A 51 12.10 -16.83 -8.53
C PRO A 51 10.64 -17.28 -8.65
N ALA A 52 10.36 -18.57 -8.49
CA ALA A 52 9.00 -19.11 -8.44
C ALA A 52 8.22 -18.59 -7.22
N GLY A 53 8.87 -18.47 -6.07
CA GLY A 53 8.29 -17.95 -4.83
C GLY A 53 7.83 -16.50 -4.98
N THR A 54 8.59 -15.66 -5.66
CA THR A 54 8.21 -14.27 -5.94
C THR A 54 6.90 -14.18 -6.73
N GLU A 55 6.77 -14.97 -7.79
CA GLU A 55 5.54 -14.99 -8.59
C GLU A 55 4.35 -15.58 -7.82
N ILE A 56 4.57 -16.65 -7.05
CA ILE A 56 3.52 -17.26 -6.22
C ILE A 56 3.03 -16.28 -5.15
N VAL A 57 3.94 -15.57 -4.47
CA VAL A 57 3.57 -14.58 -3.45
C VAL A 57 2.78 -13.43 -4.08
N ARG A 58 3.19 -12.92 -5.24
CA ARG A 58 2.47 -11.88 -5.99
C ARG A 58 1.03 -12.30 -6.32
N VAL A 59 0.85 -13.52 -6.80
CA VAL A 59 -0.50 -14.06 -7.08
C VAL A 59 -1.30 -14.26 -5.79
N ALA A 60 -0.68 -14.76 -4.72
CA ALA A 60 -1.34 -14.96 -3.44
C ALA A 60 -1.80 -13.63 -2.80
N GLU A 61 -1.01 -12.55 -2.93
CA GLU A 61 -1.39 -11.22 -2.47
C GLU A 61 -2.60 -10.68 -3.24
N ARG A 62 -2.65 -10.89 -4.55
CA ARG A 62 -3.83 -10.53 -5.36
C ARG A 62 -5.07 -11.32 -4.93
N ILE A 63 -4.96 -12.64 -4.71
CA ILE A 63 -6.08 -13.47 -4.22
C ILE A 63 -6.58 -12.97 -2.86
N LEU A 64 -5.67 -12.60 -1.96
CA LEU A 64 -6.04 -12.03 -0.67
C LEU A 64 -6.73 -10.66 -0.82
N GLY A 65 -6.35 -9.85 -1.81
CA GLY A 65 -7.06 -8.63 -2.19
C GLY A 65 -8.50 -8.94 -2.61
N GLU A 66 -8.69 -9.89 -3.52
CA GLU A 66 -10.02 -10.29 -3.97
C GLU A 66 -10.91 -10.85 -2.84
N THR A 67 -10.35 -11.52 -1.85
CA THR A 67 -11.12 -11.96 -0.68
C THR A 67 -11.61 -10.79 0.18
N ARG A 68 -10.88 -9.68 0.23
CA ARG A 68 -11.35 -8.45 0.88
C ARG A 68 -12.46 -7.79 0.07
N ASN A 69 -12.33 -7.76 -1.25
CA ASN A 69 -13.38 -7.25 -2.15
C ASN A 69 -14.70 -8.02 -1.98
N ILE A 70 -14.64 -9.35 -1.87
CA ILE A 70 -15.83 -10.18 -1.59
C ILE A 70 -16.51 -9.77 -0.27
N ARG A 71 -15.74 -9.49 0.77
CA ARG A 71 -16.29 -9.03 2.06
C ARG A 71 -16.90 -7.65 1.95
N ALA A 72 -16.24 -6.71 1.27
CA ALA A 72 -16.77 -5.38 1.04
C ALA A 72 -18.09 -5.41 0.27
N ILE A 73 -18.19 -6.25 -0.77
CA ILE A 73 -19.45 -6.50 -1.49
C ILE A 73 -20.52 -7.04 -0.55
N ALA A 74 -20.20 -8.03 0.29
CA ALA A 74 -21.18 -8.60 1.23
C ALA A 74 -21.65 -7.55 2.26
N GLU A 75 -20.79 -6.68 2.73
CA GLU A 75 -21.11 -5.56 3.62
C GLU A 75 -22.03 -4.55 2.93
N GLU A 76 -21.76 -4.20 1.66
CA GLU A 76 -22.61 -3.31 0.86
C GLU A 76 -24.06 -3.83 0.70
N TYR A 77 -24.23 -5.15 0.56
CA TYR A 77 -25.56 -5.77 0.45
C TYR A 77 -26.23 -6.05 1.80
N SER A 78 -25.50 -6.02 2.89
CA SER A 78 -26.04 -6.31 4.23
C SER A 78 -26.56 -5.08 4.97
N ASP A 79 -26.13 -3.88 4.60
CA ASP A 79 -26.51 -2.65 5.29
C ASP A 79 -26.63 -1.50 4.27
N GLU A 80 -27.87 -1.09 3.95
CA GLU A 80 -28.12 -0.01 2.98
C GLU A 80 -27.46 1.29 3.44
N GLY A 81 -26.31 1.62 2.85
CA GLY A 81 -25.58 2.88 3.06
C GLY A 81 -24.40 2.81 4.03
N ALA A 82 -24.13 1.65 4.63
CA ALA A 82 -22.90 1.41 5.37
C ALA A 82 -21.88 0.76 4.44
N GLY A 83 -20.74 1.41 4.25
CA GLY A 83 -19.61 0.90 3.46
C GLY A 83 -18.29 1.26 4.12
N SER A 84 -17.21 0.75 3.58
CA SER A 84 -15.87 1.18 3.95
C SER A 84 -15.10 1.66 2.73
N LEU A 85 -14.30 2.69 2.90
CA LEU A 85 -13.45 3.24 1.86
C LEU A 85 -12.02 3.37 2.39
N ALA A 86 -11.10 2.60 1.82
CA ALA A 86 -9.69 2.60 2.18
C ALA A 86 -8.88 3.43 1.19
N VAL A 87 -8.19 4.44 1.69
CA VAL A 87 -7.41 5.39 0.87
C VAL A 87 -5.96 5.39 1.31
N ALA A 88 -5.03 5.16 0.38
CA ALA A 88 -3.62 5.37 0.63
C ALA A 88 -3.17 6.76 0.14
N THR A 89 -2.34 7.43 0.94
CA THR A 89 -1.87 8.77 0.56
C THR A 89 -0.53 9.09 1.21
N THR A 90 0.19 10.08 0.67
CA THR A 90 1.39 10.61 1.30
C THR A 90 1.02 11.47 2.51
N HIS A 91 1.97 11.59 3.44
CA HIS A 91 1.77 12.41 4.65
C HIS A 91 1.38 13.86 4.34
N THR A 92 2.01 14.45 3.33
CA THR A 92 1.74 15.83 2.89
C THR A 92 0.33 15.99 2.37
N GLN A 93 -0.16 15.04 1.56
CA GLN A 93 -1.52 15.06 1.03
C GLN A 93 -2.56 14.89 2.14
N ALA A 94 -2.35 13.91 3.03
CA ALA A 94 -3.23 13.68 4.17
C ALA A 94 -3.39 14.93 5.04
N ARG A 95 -2.28 15.68 5.23
CA ARG A 95 -2.27 16.85 6.11
C ARG A 95 -2.81 18.13 5.47
N HIS A 96 -2.58 18.34 4.19
CA HIS A 96 -2.80 19.65 3.58
C HIS A 96 -3.85 19.68 2.47
N ALA A 97 -3.99 18.61 1.69
CA ALA A 97 -4.90 18.58 0.55
C ALA A 97 -6.25 17.91 0.85
N LEU A 98 -6.24 16.85 1.66
CA LEU A 98 -7.42 16.03 1.87
C LEU A 98 -8.40 16.48 2.96
N PRO A 99 -8.06 17.27 3.99
CA PRO A 99 -8.95 17.53 5.11
C PRO A 99 -10.31 18.10 4.70
N ALA A 100 -10.33 19.04 3.74
CA ALA A 100 -11.58 19.63 3.26
C ALA A 100 -12.45 18.63 2.49
N ALA A 101 -11.84 17.81 1.63
CA ALA A 101 -12.52 16.76 0.88
C ALA A 101 -13.08 15.67 1.81
N VAL A 102 -12.28 15.25 2.80
CA VAL A 102 -12.70 14.26 3.81
C VAL A 102 -13.86 14.78 4.65
N SER A 103 -13.82 16.04 5.08
CA SER A 103 -14.91 16.67 5.83
C SER A 103 -16.21 16.68 5.03
N ARG A 104 -16.13 17.06 3.75
CA ARG A 104 -17.30 17.06 2.85
C ARG A 104 -17.81 15.64 2.64
N PHE A 105 -16.95 14.68 2.34
CA PHE A 105 -17.31 13.28 2.15
C PHE A 105 -18.04 12.70 3.37
N ARG A 106 -17.54 12.95 4.59
CA ARG A 106 -18.17 12.49 5.83
C ARG A 106 -19.54 13.10 6.08
N ASN A 107 -19.77 14.35 5.61
CA ASN A 107 -21.08 14.99 5.71
C ASN A 107 -22.06 14.39 4.70
N ASP A 108 -21.59 14.11 3.47
CA ASP A 108 -22.43 13.57 2.40
C ASP A 108 -22.70 12.06 2.59
N PHE A 109 -21.76 11.33 3.20
CA PHE A 109 -21.81 9.87 3.41
C PHE A 109 -21.48 9.49 4.86
N PRO A 110 -22.32 9.84 5.84
CA PRO A 110 -22.02 9.66 7.27
C PRO A 110 -21.93 8.19 7.70
N ALA A 111 -22.54 7.27 6.98
CA ALA A 111 -22.52 5.83 7.26
C ALA A 111 -21.28 5.12 6.70
N VAL A 112 -20.49 5.79 5.83
CA VAL A 112 -19.29 5.18 5.24
C VAL A 112 -18.10 5.35 6.17
N SER A 113 -17.43 4.25 6.51
CA SER A 113 -16.19 4.24 7.27
C SER A 113 -15.00 4.57 6.37
N LEU A 114 -14.23 5.61 6.73
CA LEU A 114 -13.01 6.00 6.00
C LEU A 114 -11.78 5.48 6.72
N HIS A 115 -10.94 4.75 5.98
CA HIS A 115 -9.66 4.24 6.44
C HIS A 115 -8.52 4.89 5.66
N PHE A 116 -7.58 5.52 6.36
CA PHE A 116 -6.43 6.16 5.73
C PHE A 116 -5.15 5.41 6.04
N HIS A 117 -4.43 5.05 4.99
CA HIS A 117 -3.08 4.50 5.04
C HIS A 117 -2.08 5.56 4.55
N GLN A 118 -0.99 5.72 5.26
CA GLN A 118 0.06 6.65 4.89
C GLN A 118 1.33 5.89 4.54
N GLY A 119 2.03 6.35 3.50
CA GLY A 119 3.27 5.74 3.06
C GLY A 119 4.05 6.64 2.10
N THR A 120 5.19 6.13 1.67
CA THR A 120 5.94 6.68 0.53
C THR A 120 5.16 6.48 -0.76
N PRO A 121 5.41 7.24 -1.84
CA PRO A 121 4.74 7.01 -3.12
C PRO A 121 4.80 5.57 -3.62
N VAL A 122 5.92 4.88 -3.44
CA VAL A 122 6.10 3.47 -3.82
C VAL A 122 5.20 2.55 -2.98
N GLN A 123 5.21 2.70 -1.65
CA GLN A 123 4.35 1.91 -0.76
C GLN A 123 2.86 2.12 -1.05
N ILE A 124 2.46 3.35 -1.38
CA ILE A 124 1.08 3.69 -1.73
C ILE A 124 0.67 3.01 -3.03
N ALA A 125 1.54 3.02 -4.05
CA ALA A 125 1.30 2.33 -5.30
C ALA A 125 1.21 0.80 -5.10
N GLU A 126 2.09 0.22 -4.28
CA GLU A 126 2.02 -1.20 -3.90
C GLU A 126 0.71 -1.55 -3.20
N MET A 127 0.24 -0.73 -2.27
CA MET A 127 -1.06 -0.92 -1.60
C MET A 127 -2.24 -0.89 -2.59
N ALA A 128 -2.20 0.02 -3.58
CA ALA A 128 -3.23 0.09 -4.61
C ALA A 128 -3.19 -1.13 -5.54
N THR A 129 -2.00 -1.53 -5.98
CA THR A 129 -1.81 -2.71 -6.85
C THR A 129 -2.19 -4.01 -6.16
N SER A 130 -1.90 -4.14 -4.85
CA SER A 130 -2.29 -5.33 -4.06
C SER A 130 -3.77 -5.36 -3.67
N GLY A 131 -4.53 -4.27 -3.90
CA GLY A 131 -5.91 -4.13 -3.45
C GLY A 131 -6.04 -4.01 -1.93
N ASP A 132 -4.99 -3.56 -1.24
CA ASP A 132 -5.05 -3.25 0.19
C ASP A 132 -5.82 -1.95 0.46
N VAL A 133 -6.00 -1.12 -0.57
CA VAL A 133 -6.81 0.10 -0.57
C VAL A 133 -7.63 0.20 -1.85
N ASP A 134 -8.75 0.91 -1.80
CA ASP A 134 -9.65 1.10 -2.94
C ASP A 134 -9.05 2.09 -3.95
N PHE A 135 -8.36 3.13 -3.45
CA PHE A 135 -7.58 4.03 -4.29
C PHE A 135 -6.44 4.71 -3.53
N ALA A 136 -5.52 5.27 -4.30
CA ALA A 136 -4.35 5.96 -3.79
C ALA A 136 -4.27 7.39 -4.32
N ILE A 137 -3.77 8.32 -3.49
CA ILE A 137 -3.49 9.70 -3.87
C ILE A 137 -2.01 9.96 -3.66
N ALA A 138 -1.28 10.12 -4.75
CA ALA A 138 0.15 10.37 -4.73
C ALA A 138 0.53 11.40 -5.80
N THR A 139 1.75 11.94 -5.71
CA THR A 139 2.28 12.95 -6.62
C THR A 139 3.28 12.39 -7.61
N GLU A 140 3.75 11.19 -7.40
CA GLU A 140 4.79 10.53 -8.18
C GLU A 140 4.72 9.01 -8.01
N ALA A 141 5.49 8.27 -8.78
CA ALA A 141 5.65 6.82 -8.78
C ALA A 141 4.43 5.99 -9.26
N LEU A 142 3.24 6.55 -9.40
CA LEU A 142 2.07 5.81 -9.88
C LEU A 142 2.23 5.38 -11.34
N GLU A 143 2.93 6.16 -12.15
CA GLU A 143 3.19 5.89 -13.57
C GLU A 143 4.07 4.66 -13.82
N LEU A 144 4.70 4.13 -12.77
CA LEU A 144 5.53 2.92 -12.82
C LEU A 144 4.71 1.63 -12.75
N TYR A 145 3.42 1.73 -12.51
CA TYR A 145 2.51 0.59 -12.31
C TYR A 145 1.45 0.56 -13.42
N GLU A 146 1.69 -0.27 -14.43
CA GLU A 146 0.81 -0.41 -15.60
C GLU A 146 -0.60 -0.93 -15.25
N GLU A 147 -0.74 -1.61 -14.13
CA GLU A 147 -2.02 -2.15 -13.65
C GLU A 147 -2.93 -1.09 -13.02
N LEU A 148 -2.43 0.13 -12.76
CA LEU A 148 -3.19 1.19 -12.13
C LEU A 148 -3.81 2.16 -13.14
N ALA A 149 -5.11 2.42 -13.02
CA ALA A 149 -5.75 3.52 -13.72
C ALA A 149 -5.43 4.85 -13.02
N ILE A 150 -4.80 5.78 -13.72
CA ILE A 150 -4.36 7.06 -13.17
C ILE A 150 -5.32 8.17 -13.59
N LEU A 151 -5.89 8.86 -12.60
CA LEU A 151 -6.76 10.01 -12.79
C LEU A 151 -6.10 11.27 -12.25
N PRO A 152 -5.86 12.32 -13.10
CA PRO A 152 -5.34 13.60 -12.62
C PRO A 152 -6.31 14.24 -11.63
N CYS A 153 -5.84 14.50 -10.40
CA CYS A 153 -6.67 15.06 -9.34
C CYS A 153 -6.52 16.59 -9.25
N TYR A 154 -5.30 17.09 -9.10
CA TYR A 154 -4.98 18.52 -9.06
C TYR A 154 -3.51 18.77 -9.38
N ARG A 155 -3.16 20.06 -9.59
CA ARG A 155 -1.78 20.47 -9.86
C ARG A 155 -1.25 21.31 -8.70
N TRP A 156 0.01 21.16 -8.41
CA TRP A 156 0.73 21.95 -7.41
C TRP A 156 2.16 22.21 -7.87
N ASN A 157 2.76 23.26 -7.32
CA ASN A 157 4.14 23.61 -7.63
C ASN A 157 5.03 23.45 -6.39
N ARG A 158 6.24 23.00 -6.59
CA ARG A 158 7.27 23.07 -5.57
C ARG A 158 7.75 24.52 -5.47
N SER A 159 7.95 25.00 -4.24
CA SER A 159 8.41 26.35 -3.97
C SER A 159 9.61 26.28 -3.01
N ILE A 160 10.53 27.21 -3.17
CA ILE A 160 11.62 27.42 -2.23
C ILE A 160 11.22 28.57 -1.32
N ILE A 161 11.36 28.34 -0.02
CA ILE A 161 11.11 29.36 1.00
C ILE A 161 12.46 29.91 1.45
N VAL A 162 12.61 31.21 1.34
CA VAL A 162 13.82 31.93 1.77
C VAL A 162 13.44 33.12 2.62
N PRO A 163 14.33 33.62 3.48
CA PRO A 163 14.12 34.88 4.21
C PRO A 163 13.92 36.06 3.27
N GLU A 164 13.21 37.07 3.73
CA GLU A 164 13.04 38.33 3.00
C GLU A 164 14.41 38.97 2.71
N GLY A 165 14.59 39.43 1.45
CA GLY A 165 15.87 40.01 0.98
C GLY A 165 16.92 38.98 0.58
N HIS A 166 16.60 37.68 0.57
CA HIS A 166 17.53 36.67 0.08
C HIS A 166 17.76 36.82 -1.46
N PRO A 167 19.00 36.64 -1.98
CA PRO A 167 19.29 36.79 -3.42
C PRO A 167 18.38 35.97 -4.34
N LEU A 168 17.89 34.84 -3.90
CA LEU A 168 16.96 34.00 -4.66
C LEU A 168 15.58 34.65 -4.88
N CYS A 169 15.22 35.70 -4.14
CA CYS A 169 13.97 36.43 -4.36
C CYS A 169 13.94 37.09 -5.74
N ASP A 170 15.10 37.52 -6.24
CA ASP A 170 15.27 38.22 -7.51
C ASP A 170 15.80 37.33 -8.64
N ALA A 171 16.18 36.08 -8.32
CA ALA A 171 16.70 35.14 -9.31
C ALA A 171 15.62 34.73 -10.33
N ARG A 172 15.85 35.02 -11.60
CA ARG A 172 14.95 34.64 -12.70
C ARG A 172 15.76 34.29 -13.96
N PRO A 173 15.65 33.07 -14.47
CA PRO A 173 14.87 31.93 -13.94
C PRO A 173 15.48 31.36 -12.67
N LEU A 174 14.66 30.73 -11.83
CA LEU A 174 15.14 29.96 -10.69
C LEU A 174 15.60 28.60 -11.23
N THR A 175 16.90 28.35 -11.22
CA THR A 175 17.49 27.06 -11.66
C THR A 175 18.02 26.27 -10.46
N LEU A 176 18.26 24.96 -10.68
CA LEU A 176 18.82 24.11 -9.62
C LEU A 176 20.24 24.54 -9.23
N GLU A 177 21.00 25.13 -10.16
CA GLU A 177 22.35 25.64 -9.89
C GLU A 177 22.34 26.93 -9.05
N ALA A 178 21.20 27.65 -9.00
CA ALA A 178 21.04 28.86 -8.21
C ALA A 178 20.63 28.57 -6.75
N ILE A 179 20.31 27.32 -6.41
CA ILE A 179 19.87 26.84 -5.11
C ILE A 179 21.01 26.17 -4.39
#